data_00472c53a38352f53b0e5a3c0af95697
#
_entry.id   00472c53a38352f53b0e5a3c0af95697
#
_cell.length_a   1.000
_cell.length_b   1.000
_cell.length_c   1.000
_cell.angle_alpha   90.00
_cell.angle_beta   90.00
_cell.angle_gamma   90.00
#
_symmetry.space_group_name_H-M   'P 1'
#
loop_
_entity.id
_entity.type
_entity.pdbx_description
1 polymer ?
#
loop_
_entity_poly.entity_id
_entity_poly.type
_entity_poly.pdbx_seq_one_letter_code
_entity_poly.pdbx_strand_id
1 'polypeptide(L)'
;MNVGEGRRYVPWYTYLGVAFEVILILARIFNFEFILKWGTPIFWTGYILILDGVVFSFKGKTLLGKVVVLGLISVVFWWFFEWLNIFISNWHYRNLPSLTERYIGYVWAFATIIPAVLLTYNVLLIVFRDIRIEWHSLKFKNKHLSLMILVGMFFLLLPIVPFSMMYLDRAADSSLFFWLKWFGDVKFSEYMAAFVFLSLFFILDPINYLMGKPSIIGFMDKGNYKVIVLLSLAGLICGILWEFENFFLSIPQWYYTVPILGHIKIFEMPVLGYLGFIPFVWEAFCVVSFVYKDAIVQIQEWLL
;
A
#
# COMPACT_ATOMS: atom_id res chain seq x y z
N MET A 1 34.13 2.77 16.38
CA MET A 1 34.28 3.86 15.40
C MET A 1 34.93 3.28 14.15
N ASN A 2 34.14 2.90 13.14
CA ASN A 2 34.70 2.59 11.84
C ASN A 2 34.35 3.74 10.89
N VAL A 3 35.35 4.56 10.69
CA VAL A 3 35.38 5.61 9.68
C VAL A 3 35.48 4.92 8.32
N GLY A 4 34.50 5.10 7.45
CA GLY A 4 34.58 4.59 6.09
C GLY A 4 33.28 4.55 5.28
N GLU A 5 32.20 5.17 5.76
CA GLU A 5 31.00 5.35 4.91
C GLU A 5 31.00 6.73 4.24
N GLY A 6 31.98 6.91 3.32
CA GLY A 6 31.90 7.99 2.36
C GLY A 6 30.67 7.80 1.48
N ARG A 7 29.93 8.88 1.19
CA ARG A 7 28.85 8.86 0.18
C ARG A 7 29.37 8.17 -1.08
N ARG A 8 28.70 7.09 -1.48
CA ARG A 8 28.98 6.43 -2.75
C ARG A 8 28.45 7.29 -3.90
N TYR A 9 28.88 7.01 -5.11
CA TYR A 9 28.37 7.71 -6.29
C TYR A 9 26.85 7.51 -6.45
N VAL A 10 26.20 8.48 -7.05
CA VAL A 10 24.78 8.37 -7.46
C VAL A 10 24.74 7.51 -8.72
N PRO A 11 24.01 6.39 -8.73
CA PRO A 11 23.96 5.52 -9.89
C PRO A 11 23.21 6.17 -11.06
N TRP A 12 23.58 5.82 -12.29
CA TRP A 12 23.06 6.43 -13.51
C TRP A 12 21.53 6.35 -13.65
N TYR A 13 20.92 5.27 -13.17
CA TYR A 13 19.48 5.07 -13.26
C TYR A 13 18.68 6.06 -12.40
N THR A 14 19.29 6.69 -11.42
CA THR A 14 18.69 7.80 -10.68
C THR A 14 18.38 8.98 -11.59
N TYR A 15 19.30 9.30 -12.50
CA TYR A 15 19.09 10.37 -13.50
C TYR A 15 17.99 9.98 -14.49
N LEU A 16 17.85 8.70 -14.83
CA LEU A 16 16.72 8.20 -15.62
C LEU A 16 15.39 8.40 -14.86
N GLY A 17 15.38 8.14 -13.56
CA GLY A 17 14.20 8.43 -12.72
C GLY A 17 13.83 9.91 -12.75
N VAL A 18 14.81 10.80 -12.59
CA VAL A 18 14.59 12.26 -12.69
C VAL A 18 14.06 12.63 -14.08
N ALA A 19 14.60 12.02 -15.14
CA ALA A 19 14.12 12.27 -16.50
C ALA A 19 12.65 11.89 -16.70
N PHE A 20 12.18 10.77 -16.08
CA PHE A 20 10.78 10.38 -16.12
C PHE A 20 9.86 11.42 -15.46
N GLU A 21 10.25 11.95 -14.29
CA GLU A 21 9.49 13.00 -13.62
C GLU A 21 9.45 14.31 -14.45
N VAL A 22 10.59 14.72 -15.00
CA VAL A 22 10.66 15.91 -15.85
C VAL A 22 9.81 15.73 -17.10
N ILE A 23 9.85 14.57 -17.76
CA ILE A 23 9.04 14.27 -18.95
C ILE A 23 7.55 14.37 -18.62
N LEU A 24 7.11 13.84 -17.47
CA LEU A 24 5.72 13.94 -17.03
C LEU A 24 5.28 15.38 -16.78
N ILE A 25 6.10 16.17 -16.09
CA ILE A 25 5.82 17.58 -15.83
C ILE A 25 5.69 18.33 -17.15
N LEU A 26 6.63 18.13 -18.09
CA LEU A 26 6.57 18.73 -19.41
C LEU A 26 5.35 18.26 -20.21
N ALA A 27 5.04 16.95 -20.14
CA ALA A 27 3.84 16.41 -20.78
C ALA A 27 2.56 17.06 -20.25
N ARG A 28 2.51 17.38 -18.95
CA ARG A 28 1.37 18.10 -18.35
C ARG A 28 1.31 19.55 -18.80
N ILE A 29 2.44 20.25 -18.84
CA ILE A 29 2.51 21.65 -19.26
C ILE A 29 2.08 21.79 -20.73
N PHE A 30 2.55 20.90 -21.61
CA PHE A 30 2.26 20.92 -23.05
C PHE A 30 1.06 20.07 -23.45
N ASN A 31 0.37 19.46 -22.50
CA ASN A 31 -0.80 18.61 -22.70
C ASN A 31 -0.58 17.43 -23.66
N PHE A 32 0.55 16.74 -23.52
CA PHE A 32 0.85 15.52 -24.29
C PHE A 32 0.08 14.31 -23.76
N GLU A 33 -1.17 14.15 -24.21
CA GLU A 33 -2.09 13.11 -23.72
C GLU A 33 -1.53 11.70 -23.84
N PHE A 34 -0.74 11.39 -24.88
CA PHE A 34 -0.12 10.09 -25.08
C PHE A 34 0.79 9.70 -23.90
N ILE A 35 1.55 10.65 -23.34
CA ILE A 35 2.40 10.41 -22.16
C ILE A 35 1.56 10.39 -20.90
N LEU A 36 0.63 11.33 -20.75
CA LEU A 36 -0.24 11.43 -19.57
C LEU A 36 -1.17 10.22 -19.40
N LYS A 37 -1.45 9.51 -20.47
CA LYS A 37 -2.16 8.23 -20.42
C LYS A 37 -1.41 7.17 -19.59
N TRP A 38 -0.09 7.25 -19.54
CA TRP A 38 0.79 6.39 -18.76
C TRP A 38 1.37 7.10 -17.53
N GLY A 39 0.73 8.19 -17.08
CA GLY A 39 1.20 9.05 -16.01
C GLY A 39 1.57 8.27 -14.75
N THR A 40 0.63 7.51 -14.20
CA THR A 40 0.83 6.73 -12.97
C THR A 40 2.03 5.78 -13.04
N PRO A 41 2.15 4.84 -14.00
CA PRO A 41 3.29 3.94 -14.00
C PRO A 41 4.63 4.64 -14.31
N ILE A 42 4.65 5.73 -15.09
CA ILE A 42 5.87 6.50 -15.37
C ILE A 42 6.34 7.20 -14.09
N PHE A 43 5.45 7.91 -13.39
CA PHE A 43 5.75 8.60 -12.13
C PHE A 43 6.34 7.62 -11.11
N TRP A 44 5.64 6.53 -10.83
CA TRP A 44 6.10 5.59 -9.81
C TRP A 44 7.37 4.83 -10.19
N THR A 45 7.61 4.59 -11.48
CA THR A 45 8.89 4.06 -11.95
C THR A 45 10.01 5.07 -11.71
N GLY A 46 9.80 6.36 -12.05
CA GLY A 46 10.73 7.44 -11.78
C GLY A 46 11.05 7.56 -10.29
N TYR A 47 10.02 7.59 -9.46
CA TYR A 47 10.14 7.65 -7.99
C TYR A 47 10.97 6.47 -7.42
N ILE A 48 10.67 5.24 -7.85
CA ILE A 48 11.42 4.04 -7.44
C ILE A 48 12.91 4.17 -7.78
N LEU A 49 13.24 4.58 -9.01
CA LEU A 49 14.62 4.73 -9.45
C LEU A 49 15.37 5.82 -8.66
N ILE A 50 14.69 6.93 -8.35
CA ILE A 50 15.26 8.02 -7.54
C ILE A 50 15.53 7.52 -6.11
N LEU A 51 14.54 6.92 -5.45
CA LEU A 51 14.70 6.47 -4.07
C LEU A 51 15.70 5.33 -3.92
N ASP A 52 15.72 4.38 -4.88
CA ASP A 52 16.73 3.32 -4.86
C ASP A 52 18.15 3.90 -5.03
N GLY A 53 18.30 4.90 -5.89
CA GLY A 53 19.57 5.63 -6.03
C GLY A 53 20.01 6.32 -4.76
N VAL A 54 19.08 6.93 -4.01
CA VAL A 54 19.35 7.49 -2.69
C VAL A 54 19.80 6.38 -1.73
N VAL A 55 19.06 5.28 -1.64
CA VAL A 55 19.40 4.13 -0.79
C VAL A 55 20.78 3.59 -1.15
N PHE A 56 21.08 3.40 -2.44
CA PHE A 56 22.38 2.93 -2.90
C PHE A 56 23.53 3.88 -2.48
N SER A 57 23.32 5.20 -2.62
CA SER A 57 24.33 6.20 -2.26
C SER A 57 24.71 6.19 -0.77
N PHE A 58 23.80 5.77 0.10
CA PHE A 58 24.06 5.66 1.54
C PHE A 58 24.46 4.24 1.98
N LYS A 59 23.78 3.22 1.46
CA LYS A 59 23.96 1.83 1.90
C LYS A 59 24.88 1.00 0.99
N GLY A 60 25.06 1.41 -0.27
CA GLY A 60 25.70 0.60 -1.30
C GLY A 60 24.94 -0.68 -1.67
N LYS A 61 23.67 -0.75 -1.32
CA LYS A 61 22.76 -1.85 -1.62
C LYS A 61 21.56 -1.31 -2.37
N THR A 62 21.03 -2.09 -3.32
CA THR A 62 19.87 -1.74 -4.14
C THR A 62 18.75 -2.75 -3.95
N LEU A 63 17.51 -2.31 -4.02
CA LEU A 63 16.34 -3.16 -4.12
C LEU A 63 16.00 -3.53 -5.58
N LEU A 64 16.61 -2.88 -6.58
CA LEU A 64 16.34 -3.16 -8.00
C LEU A 64 16.56 -4.61 -8.38
N GLY A 65 17.54 -5.30 -7.75
CA GLY A 65 17.73 -6.74 -7.95
C GLY A 65 16.55 -7.61 -7.51
N LYS A 66 15.64 -7.07 -6.71
CA LYS A 66 14.43 -7.75 -6.20
C LYS A 66 13.13 -7.16 -6.78
N VAL A 67 13.23 -6.10 -7.59
CA VAL A 67 12.06 -5.33 -8.05
C VAL A 67 11.08 -6.16 -8.86
N VAL A 68 11.56 -7.13 -9.64
CA VAL A 68 10.68 -8.01 -10.43
C VAL A 68 9.81 -8.86 -9.50
N VAL A 69 10.41 -9.51 -8.50
CA VAL A 69 9.67 -10.34 -7.53
C VAL A 69 8.72 -9.49 -6.70
N LEU A 70 9.20 -8.34 -6.20
CA LEU A 70 8.37 -7.38 -5.46
C LEU A 70 7.22 -6.84 -6.32
N GLY A 71 7.48 -6.58 -7.61
CA GLY A 71 6.46 -6.14 -8.55
C GLY A 71 5.39 -7.20 -8.81
N LEU A 72 5.77 -8.46 -8.96
CA LEU A 72 4.80 -9.56 -9.08
C LEU A 72 3.93 -9.71 -7.83
N ILE A 73 4.55 -9.66 -6.64
CA ILE A 73 3.81 -9.67 -5.37
C ILE A 73 2.87 -8.46 -5.30
N SER A 74 3.33 -7.29 -5.73
CA SER A 74 2.57 -6.04 -5.73
C SER A 74 1.34 -6.10 -6.64
N VAL A 75 1.48 -6.66 -7.84
CA VAL A 75 0.35 -6.88 -8.77
C VAL A 75 -0.72 -7.75 -8.12
N VAL A 76 -0.33 -8.90 -7.57
CA VAL A 76 -1.28 -9.82 -6.91
C VAL A 76 -1.92 -9.14 -5.69
N PHE A 77 -1.13 -8.43 -4.89
CA PHE A 77 -1.58 -7.70 -3.72
C PHE A 77 -2.64 -6.65 -4.09
N TRP A 78 -2.42 -5.81 -5.11
CA TRP A 78 -3.41 -4.80 -5.48
C TRP A 78 -4.61 -5.41 -6.19
N TRP A 79 -4.45 -6.45 -7.03
CA TRP A 79 -5.58 -7.18 -7.59
C TRP A 79 -6.51 -7.77 -6.53
N PHE A 80 -5.97 -8.18 -5.40
CA PHE A 80 -6.77 -8.60 -4.26
C PHE A 80 -7.66 -7.46 -3.73
N PHE A 81 -7.14 -6.23 -3.63
CA PHE A 81 -7.95 -5.06 -3.24
C PHE A 81 -8.95 -4.66 -4.32
N GLU A 82 -8.61 -4.74 -5.60
CA GLU A 82 -9.57 -4.53 -6.68
C GLU A 82 -10.73 -5.53 -6.60
N TRP A 83 -10.44 -6.79 -6.29
CA TRP A 83 -11.48 -7.78 -6.05
C TRP A 83 -12.35 -7.42 -4.83
N LEU A 84 -11.77 -7.00 -3.71
CA LEU A 84 -12.52 -6.54 -2.54
C LEU A 84 -13.35 -5.28 -2.84
N ASN A 85 -12.88 -4.41 -3.73
CA ASN A 85 -13.60 -3.21 -4.12
C ASN A 85 -14.91 -3.51 -4.87
N ILE A 86 -15.07 -4.69 -5.45
CA ILE A 86 -16.36 -5.15 -6.01
C ILE A 86 -17.45 -5.13 -4.93
N PHE A 87 -17.07 -5.43 -3.68
CA PHE A 87 -18.01 -5.48 -2.55
C PHE A 87 -18.18 -4.12 -1.88
N ILE A 88 -17.08 -3.34 -1.69
CA ILE A 88 -17.12 -2.08 -0.96
C ILE A 88 -17.38 -0.86 -1.83
N SER A 89 -17.10 -0.92 -3.13
CA SER A 89 -17.34 0.17 -4.10
C SER A 89 -16.80 1.54 -3.65
N ASN A 90 -15.60 1.60 -3.08
CA ASN A 90 -15.07 2.84 -2.52
C ASN A 90 -14.24 3.65 -3.50
N TRP A 91 -13.72 3.04 -4.56
CA TRP A 91 -13.01 3.75 -5.62
C TRP A 91 -13.45 3.28 -7.00
N HIS A 92 -13.40 4.20 -7.95
CA HIS A 92 -13.80 4.00 -9.32
C HIS A 92 -12.79 4.67 -10.24
N TYR A 93 -12.80 4.29 -11.52
CA TYR A 93 -11.90 4.82 -12.53
C TYR A 93 -12.66 5.58 -13.60
N ARG A 94 -12.08 6.68 -14.10
CA ARG A 94 -12.57 7.47 -15.22
C ARG A 94 -11.50 7.72 -16.27
N ASN A 95 -11.89 8.12 -17.46
CA ASN A 95 -10.99 8.42 -18.60
C ASN A 95 -10.06 7.24 -18.93
N LEU A 96 -10.57 6.03 -18.81
CA LEU A 96 -9.79 4.82 -19.04
C LEU A 96 -9.45 4.66 -20.53
N PRO A 97 -8.20 4.23 -20.86
CA PRO A 97 -7.81 3.93 -22.23
C PRO A 97 -8.49 2.66 -22.76
N SER A 98 -8.13 2.25 -23.99
CA SER A 98 -8.61 0.98 -24.56
C SER A 98 -8.34 -0.21 -23.63
N LEU A 99 -9.13 -1.28 -23.77
CA LEU A 99 -9.05 -2.43 -22.87
C LEU A 99 -7.63 -3.02 -22.78
N THR A 100 -6.95 -3.16 -23.92
CA THR A 100 -5.58 -3.69 -23.97
C THR A 100 -4.59 -2.78 -23.26
N GLU A 101 -4.63 -1.48 -23.55
CA GLU A 101 -3.77 -0.49 -22.89
C GLU A 101 -4.03 -0.45 -21.38
N ARG A 102 -5.29 -0.58 -20.97
CA ARG A 102 -5.70 -0.62 -19.56
C ARG A 102 -5.04 -1.77 -18.81
N TYR A 103 -5.08 -2.99 -19.35
CA TYR A 103 -4.44 -4.14 -18.69
C TYR A 103 -2.92 -4.00 -18.60
N ILE A 104 -2.27 -3.49 -19.65
CA ILE A 104 -0.83 -3.18 -19.60
C ILE A 104 -0.55 -2.14 -18.53
N GLY A 105 -1.33 -1.06 -18.50
CA GLY A 105 -1.20 0.02 -17.51
C GLY A 105 -1.42 -0.45 -16.09
N TYR A 106 -2.42 -1.29 -15.85
CA TYR A 106 -2.70 -1.86 -14.54
C TYR A 106 -1.54 -2.73 -14.03
N VAL A 107 -1.06 -3.66 -14.84
CA VAL A 107 0.08 -4.51 -14.45
C VAL A 107 1.29 -3.66 -14.13
N TRP A 108 1.61 -2.66 -14.95
CA TRP A 108 2.74 -1.78 -14.71
C TRP A 108 2.55 -0.91 -13.47
N ALA A 109 1.42 -0.20 -13.34
CA ALA A 109 1.14 0.65 -12.18
C ALA A 109 1.10 -0.16 -10.88
N PHE A 110 0.41 -1.28 -10.86
CA PHE A 110 0.30 -2.12 -9.66
C PHE A 110 1.64 -2.76 -9.27
N ALA A 111 2.52 -3.06 -10.23
CA ALA A 111 3.86 -3.56 -9.94
C ALA A 111 4.73 -2.56 -9.18
N THR A 112 4.42 -1.26 -9.22
CA THR A 112 5.21 -0.21 -8.57
C THR A 112 4.85 0.03 -7.11
N ILE A 113 3.67 -0.40 -6.63
CA ILE A 113 3.13 -0.07 -5.31
C ILE A 113 4.05 -0.52 -4.17
N ILE A 114 4.29 -1.83 -4.05
CA ILE A 114 5.15 -2.39 -2.98
C ILE A 114 6.59 -1.88 -3.08
N PRO A 115 7.26 -1.88 -4.25
CA PRO A 115 8.60 -1.31 -4.37
C PRO A 115 8.69 0.14 -3.91
N ALA A 116 7.73 1.00 -4.29
CA ALA A 116 7.70 2.40 -3.89
C ALA A 116 7.59 2.57 -2.37
N VAL A 117 6.65 1.86 -1.75
CA VAL A 117 6.44 1.88 -0.30
C VAL A 117 7.68 1.41 0.47
N LEU A 118 8.27 0.29 0.07
CA LEU A 118 9.45 -0.26 0.74
C LEU A 118 10.68 0.62 0.57
N LEU A 119 10.85 1.29 -0.58
CA LEU A 119 11.93 2.24 -0.78
C LEU A 119 11.71 3.52 0.03
N THR A 120 10.48 4.04 0.10
CA THR A 120 10.14 5.17 0.97
C THR A 120 10.48 4.83 2.42
N TYR A 121 10.03 3.67 2.91
CA TYR A 121 10.38 3.18 4.25
C TYR A 121 11.89 3.07 4.45
N ASN A 122 12.63 2.57 3.45
CA ASN A 122 14.08 2.43 3.50
C ASN A 122 14.80 3.79 3.58
N VAL A 123 14.34 4.79 2.83
CA VAL A 123 14.85 6.17 2.93
C VAL A 123 14.56 6.76 4.31
N LEU A 124 13.37 6.54 4.86
CA LEU A 124 13.02 6.98 6.22
C LEU A 124 13.92 6.33 7.28
N LEU A 125 14.27 5.05 7.13
CA LEU A 125 15.25 4.40 8.00
C LEU A 125 16.62 5.05 7.95
N ILE A 126 17.05 5.56 6.79
CA ILE A 126 18.32 6.29 6.64
C ILE A 126 18.21 7.66 7.30
N VAL A 127 17.15 8.41 7.02
CA VAL A 127 16.93 9.76 7.56
C VAL A 127 16.84 9.75 9.08
N PHE A 128 16.09 8.81 9.62
CA PHE A 128 15.84 8.67 11.06
C PHE A 128 16.75 7.62 11.74
N ARG A 129 17.92 7.30 11.16
CA ARG A 129 18.79 6.23 11.66
C ARG A 129 19.15 6.39 13.14
N ASP A 130 19.44 7.61 13.59
CA ASP A 130 19.88 7.91 14.94
C ASP A 130 18.72 8.07 15.95
N ILE A 131 17.47 8.06 15.47
CA ILE A 131 16.29 8.18 16.32
C ILE A 131 15.83 6.78 16.76
N ARG A 132 15.69 6.61 18.08
CA ARG A 132 15.08 5.45 18.70
C ARG A 132 13.65 5.78 19.08
N ILE A 133 12.72 4.90 18.74
CA ILE A 133 11.32 4.99 19.16
C ILE A 133 11.03 3.71 19.94
N GLU A 134 11.26 3.79 21.22
CA GLU A 134 11.15 2.66 22.15
C GLU A 134 10.01 2.94 23.13
N TRP A 135 9.26 1.90 23.47
CA TRP A 135 8.16 1.92 24.42
C TRP A 135 8.10 0.61 25.18
N HIS A 136 7.11 0.44 26.03
CA HIS A 136 6.89 -0.80 26.73
C HIS A 136 6.80 -2.00 25.77
N SER A 137 7.51 -3.07 26.08
CA SER A 137 7.43 -4.34 25.37
C SER A 137 6.02 -4.92 25.52
N LEU A 138 5.33 -5.13 24.40
CA LEU A 138 4.03 -5.77 24.34
C LEU A 138 4.22 -7.27 24.16
N LYS A 139 3.97 -8.06 25.20
CA LYS A 139 4.12 -9.52 25.15
C LYS A 139 2.89 -10.19 24.54
N PHE A 140 3.07 -10.75 23.35
CA PHE A 140 2.02 -11.47 22.65
C PHE A 140 2.03 -12.96 23.01
N LYS A 141 0.96 -13.43 23.66
CA LYS A 141 0.73 -14.86 23.93
C LYS A 141 -0.04 -15.49 22.77
N ASN A 142 0.04 -16.80 22.61
CA ASN A 142 -0.67 -17.51 21.53
C ASN A 142 -2.16 -17.16 21.44
N LYS A 143 -2.85 -16.97 22.56
CA LYS A 143 -4.26 -16.55 22.59
C LYS A 143 -4.49 -15.17 21.93
N HIS A 144 -3.55 -14.21 22.08
CA HIS A 144 -3.63 -12.89 21.45
C HIS A 144 -3.43 -13.01 19.95
N LEU A 145 -2.45 -13.83 19.53
CA LEU A 145 -2.15 -14.07 18.11
C LEU A 145 -3.34 -14.76 17.41
N SER A 146 -3.91 -15.79 18.04
CA SER A 146 -5.11 -16.46 17.52
C SER A 146 -6.31 -15.51 17.43
N LEU A 147 -6.51 -14.65 18.44
CA LEU A 147 -7.58 -13.65 18.41
C LEU A 147 -7.36 -12.63 17.28
N MET A 148 -6.13 -12.16 17.07
CA MET A 148 -5.82 -11.26 15.95
C MET A 148 -6.18 -11.92 14.62
N ILE A 149 -5.78 -13.17 14.38
CA ILE A 149 -6.11 -13.89 13.14
C ILE A 149 -7.64 -13.99 12.95
N LEU A 150 -8.38 -14.35 14.00
CA LEU A 150 -9.84 -14.44 13.94
C LEU A 150 -10.49 -13.08 13.63
N VAL A 151 -10.01 -12.00 14.25
CA VAL A 151 -10.46 -10.61 13.97
C VAL A 151 -10.13 -10.23 12.53
N GLY A 152 -8.94 -10.55 12.04
CA GLY A 152 -8.56 -10.27 10.65
C GLY A 152 -9.42 -11.03 9.64
N MET A 153 -9.72 -12.31 9.90
CA MET A 153 -10.66 -13.10 9.08
C MET A 153 -12.07 -12.50 9.10
N PHE A 154 -12.54 -12.09 10.27
CA PHE A 154 -13.83 -11.41 10.40
C PHE A 154 -13.85 -10.10 9.58
N PHE A 155 -12.81 -9.28 9.66
CA PHE A 155 -12.68 -8.04 8.90
C PHE A 155 -12.68 -8.29 7.38
N LEU A 156 -12.01 -9.33 6.93
CA LEU A 156 -11.96 -9.71 5.52
C LEU A 156 -13.34 -10.16 5.00
N LEU A 157 -14.07 -10.92 5.81
CA LEU A 157 -15.38 -11.47 5.41
C LEU A 157 -16.52 -10.46 5.57
N LEU A 158 -16.32 -9.44 6.39
CA LEU A 158 -17.36 -8.46 6.74
C LEU A 158 -18.03 -7.78 5.53
N PRO A 159 -17.30 -7.34 4.47
CA PRO A 159 -17.94 -6.78 3.28
C PRO A 159 -18.55 -7.84 2.35
N ILE A 160 -18.02 -9.07 2.36
CA ILE A 160 -18.39 -10.13 1.42
C ILE A 160 -19.73 -10.76 1.81
N VAL A 161 -19.93 -11.05 3.10
CA VAL A 161 -21.14 -11.77 3.60
C VAL A 161 -22.43 -10.98 3.34
N PRO A 162 -22.55 -9.70 3.72
CA PRO A 162 -23.76 -8.92 3.43
C PRO A 162 -24.09 -8.83 1.93
N PHE A 163 -23.07 -8.65 1.09
CA PHE A 163 -23.24 -8.61 -0.36
C PHE A 163 -23.79 -9.92 -0.91
N SER A 164 -23.22 -11.04 -0.51
CA SER A 164 -23.64 -12.37 -0.95
C SER A 164 -25.08 -12.68 -0.49
N MET A 165 -25.42 -12.31 0.74
CA MET A 165 -26.78 -12.51 1.29
C MET A 165 -27.82 -11.65 0.57
N MET A 166 -27.50 -10.41 0.23
CA MET A 166 -28.37 -9.53 -0.56
C MET A 166 -28.66 -10.12 -1.95
N TYR A 167 -27.67 -10.79 -2.55
CA TYR A 167 -27.83 -11.46 -3.84
C TYR A 167 -28.72 -12.70 -3.73
N LEU A 168 -28.57 -13.48 -2.64
CA LEU A 168 -29.38 -14.65 -2.36
C LEU A 168 -30.85 -14.29 -2.02
N ASP A 169 -31.06 -13.19 -1.27
CA ASP A 169 -32.42 -12.71 -0.94
C ASP A 169 -33.19 -12.25 -2.19
N ARG A 170 -32.54 -11.57 -3.13
CA ARG A 170 -33.12 -11.23 -4.44
C ARG A 170 -33.47 -12.45 -5.28
N ALA A 171 -32.69 -13.53 -5.15
CA ALA A 171 -32.94 -14.78 -5.88
C ALA A 171 -34.02 -15.65 -5.23
N ALA A 172 -34.19 -15.57 -3.91
CA ALA A 172 -35.06 -16.47 -3.14
C ALA A 172 -36.46 -15.92 -2.83
N ASP A 173 -36.74 -14.63 -3.11
CA ASP A 173 -38.02 -13.95 -2.80
C ASP A 173 -38.48 -14.21 -1.35
N SER A 174 -37.54 -14.38 -0.42
CA SER A 174 -37.79 -14.82 0.94
C SER A 174 -37.67 -13.70 1.97
N SER A 175 -38.68 -13.55 2.79
CA SER A 175 -38.72 -12.67 3.97
C SER A 175 -37.78 -13.09 5.09
N LEU A 176 -36.97 -14.14 4.89
CA LEU A 176 -36.10 -14.73 5.90
C LEU A 176 -34.97 -13.77 6.33
N PHE A 177 -34.61 -12.82 5.48
CA PHE A 177 -33.51 -11.88 5.70
C PHE A 177 -34.01 -10.42 5.81
N PHE A 178 -35.13 -10.19 6.42
CA PHE A 178 -35.68 -8.85 6.70
C PHE A 178 -34.65 -7.89 7.28
N TRP A 179 -33.74 -8.37 8.15
CA TRP A 179 -32.61 -7.62 8.71
C TRP A 179 -31.61 -7.14 7.66
N LEU A 180 -31.43 -7.92 6.60
CA LEU A 180 -30.50 -7.59 5.52
C LEU A 180 -31.10 -6.58 4.54
N LYS A 181 -32.43 -6.51 4.42
CA LYS A 181 -33.09 -5.44 3.68
C LYS A 181 -32.81 -4.07 4.29
N TRP A 182 -32.74 -3.99 5.60
CA TRP A 182 -32.40 -2.75 6.32
C TRP A 182 -30.93 -2.34 6.05
N PHE A 183 -30.01 -3.30 5.90
CA PHE A 183 -28.64 -3.07 5.49
C PHE A 183 -28.49 -2.89 3.96
N GLY A 184 -29.42 -3.34 3.14
CA GLY A 184 -29.36 -3.26 1.69
C GLY A 184 -29.74 -1.91 1.10
N ASP A 185 -30.57 -1.13 1.80
CA ASP A 185 -30.93 0.24 1.40
C ASP A 185 -29.84 1.26 1.77
N VAL A 186 -29.09 0.98 2.81
CA VAL A 186 -27.82 1.67 3.12
C VAL A 186 -26.73 0.78 2.55
N LYS A 187 -25.93 1.28 1.62
CA LYS A 187 -24.77 0.55 1.08
C LYS A 187 -23.72 0.34 2.18
N PHE A 188 -24.09 -0.51 3.15
CA PHE A 188 -23.32 -0.74 4.38
C PHE A 188 -21.90 -1.20 4.10
N SER A 189 -21.69 -1.92 3.00
CA SER A 189 -20.37 -2.36 2.55
C SER A 189 -19.42 -1.19 2.23
N GLU A 190 -19.93 -0.03 1.83
CA GLU A 190 -19.09 1.16 1.55
C GLU A 190 -18.40 1.70 2.82
N TYR A 191 -18.93 1.38 4.02
CA TYR A 191 -18.32 1.75 5.31
C TYR A 191 -17.22 0.78 5.76
N MET A 192 -17.03 -0.32 5.01
CA MET A 192 -16.16 -1.43 5.44
C MET A 192 -14.70 -1.28 5.00
N ALA A 193 -14.33 -0.22 4.28
CA ALA A 193 -12.96 -0.02 3.79
C ALA A 193 -11.89 -0.10 4.90
N ALA A 194 -12.16 0.51 6.06
CA ALA A 194 -11.21 0.49 7.18
C ALA A 194 -10.93 -0.93 7.69
N PHE A 195 -11.92 -1.82 7.67
CA PHE A 195 -11.75 -3.21 8.07
C PHE A 195 -10.97 -4.00 7.02
N VAL A 196 -11.26 -3.74 5.73
CA VAL A 196 -10.53 -4.36 4.61
C VAL A 196 -9.05 -4.04 4.71
N PHE A 197 -8.68 -2.76 4.90
CA PHE A 197 -7.29 -2.31 5.02
C PHE A 197 -6.61 -2.64 6.35
N LEU A 198 -7.25 -3.39 7.23
CA LEU A 198 -6.65 -3.95 8.45
C LEU A 198 -6.60 -5.48 8.42
N SER A 199 -7.33 -6.11 7.51
CA SER A 199 -7.58 -7.55 7.54
C SER A 199 -6.30 -8.38 7.39
N LEU A 200 -5.48 -8.08 6.37
CA LEU A 200 -4.25 -8.83 6.12
C LEU A 200 -3.19 -8.57 7.18
N PHE A 201 -3.13 -7.37 7.78
CA PHE A 201 -2.27 -7.11 8.91
C PHE A 201 -2.61 -8.03 10.08
N PHE A 202 -3.89 -8.08 10.47
CA PHE A 202 -4.35 -8.93 11.58
C PHE A 202 -4.20 -10.43 11.30
N ILE A 203 -4.21 -10.86 10.03
CA ILE A 203 -4.01 -12.27 9.65
C ILE A 203 -2.51 -12.59 9.56
N LEU A 204 -1.77 -11.85 8.75
CA LEU A 204 -0.42 -12.24 8.34
C LEU A 204 0.67 -11.84 9.34
N ASP A 205 0.50 -10.74 10.08
CA ASP A 205 1.55 -10.32 11.01
C ASP A 205 1.73 -11.30 12.19
N PRO A 206 0.63 -11.81 12.83
CA PRO A 206 0.76 -12.89 13.81
C PRO A 206 1.35 -14.17 13.23
N ILE A 207 1.00 -14.53 11.98
CA ILE A 207 1.55 -15.71 11.30
C ILE A 207 3.06 -15.51 11.07
N ASN A 208 3.49 -14.34 10.58
CA ASN A 208 4.90 -14.01 10.44
C ASN A 208 5.64 -14.11 11.77
N TYR A 209 5.06 -13.57 12.84
CA TYR A 209 5.62 -13.66 14.19
C TYR A 209 5.83 -15.13 14.63
N LEU A 210 4.80 -15.99 14.47
CA LEU A 210 4.87 -17.41 14.80
C LEU A 210 5.90 -18.16 13.96
N MET A 211 6.10 -17.74 12.71
CA MET A 211 7.09 -18.32 11.78
C MET A 211 8.51 -17.77 11.99
N GLY A 212 8.73 -16.88 12.96
CA GLY A 212 10.02 -16.21 13.15
C GLY A 212 10.45 -15.32 11.99
N LYS A 213 9.49 -14.86 11.19
CA LYS A 213 9.72 -13.88 10.11
C LYS A 213 9.62 -12.45 10.66
N PRO A 214 10.15 -11.43 9.94
CA PRO A 214 9.91 -10.05 10.32
C PRO A 214 8.43 -9.77 10.49
N SER A 215 8.02 -9.21 11.63
CA SER A 215 6.64 -8.87 11.94
C SER A 215 6.58 -7.59 12.77
N ILE A 216 5.57 -6.76 12.55
CA ILE A 216 5.38 -5.50 13.27
C ILE A 216 5.21 -5.78 14.76
N ILE A 217 4.34 -6.74 15.11
CA ILE A 217 4.15 -7.14 16.50
C ILE A 217 5.43 -7.74 17.12
N GLY A 218 6.29 -8.38 16.33
CA GLY A 218 7.57 -8.90 16.80
C GLY A 218 8.55 -7.79 17.17
N PHE A 219 8.50 -6.64 16.50
CA PHE A 219 9.26 -5.45 16.90
C PHE A 219 8.65 -4.82 18.16
N MET A 220 7.33 -4.71 18.25
CA MET A 220 6.63 -4.20 19.43
C MET A 220 6.85 -5.09 20.65
N ASP A 221 6.94 -6.41 20.48
CA ASP A 221 7.31 -7.38 21.53
C ASP A 221 8.71 -7.12 22.11
N LYS A 222 9.61 -6.54 21.31
CA LYS A 222 10.94 -6.10 21.72
C LYS A 222 10.97 -4.63 22.21
N GLY A 223 9.83 -3.95 22.26
CA GLY A 223 9.74 -2.53 22.62
C GLY A 223 10.17 -1.57 21.52
N ASN A 224 10.43 -2.06 20.31
CA ASN A 224 10.84 -1.24 19.16
C ASN A 224 9.62 -0.84 18.33
N TYR A 225 9.22 0.42 18.44
CA TYR A 225 8.08 0.98 17.68
C TYR A 225 8.51 1.76 16.43
N LYS A 226 9.80 1.88 16.18
CA LYS A 226 10.33 2.62 15.02
C LYS A 226 9.79 2.05 13.70
N VAL A 227 9.66 0.72 13.61
CA VAL A 227 9.17 0.05 12.39
C VAL A 227 7.76 0.49 12.05
N ILE A 228 6.81 0.37 13.00
CA ILE A 228 5.41 0.72 12.76
C ILE A 228 5.25 2.22 12.47
N VAL A 229 5.99 3.09 13.17
CA VAL A 229 5.93 4.55 12.97
C VAL A 229 6.46 4.93 11.58
N LEU A 230 7.61 4.40 11.16
CA LEU A 230 8.18 4.74 9.86
C LEU A 230 7.42 4.10 8.69
N LEU A 231 6.83 2.92 8.87
CA LEU A 231 5.90 2.35 7.89
C LEU A 231 4.65 3.21 7.74
N SER A 232 4.08 3.68 8.85
CA SER A 232 2.92 4.60 8.84
C SER A 232 3.25 5.90 8.11
N LEU A 233 4.42 6.47 8.37
CA LEU A 233 4.89 7.67 7.70
C LEU A 233 5.12 7.43 6.20
N ALA A 234 5.71 6.28 5.82
CA ALA A 234 5.87 5.88 4.43
C ALA A 234 4.52 5.77 3.71
N GLY A 235 3.51 5.20 4.39
CA GLY A 235 2.15 5.12 3.88
C GLY A 235 1.54 6.49 3.60
N LEU A 236 1.64 7.42 4.53
CA LEU A 236 1.13 8.78 4.37
C LEU A 236 1.86 9.53 3.24
N ILE A 237 3.19 9.42 3.15
CA ILE A 237 3.97 10.04 2.08
C ILE A 237 3.55 9.47 0.71
N CYS A 238 3.53 8.15 0.56
CA CYS A 238 3.10 7.52 -0.68
C CYS A 238 1.64 7.87 -1.01
N GLY A 239 0.75 7.87 -0.01
CA GLY A 239 -0.66 8.22 -0.19
C GLY A 239 -0.86 9.63 -0.72
N ILE A 240 -0.15 10.61 -0.15
CA ILE A 240 -0.19 12.01 -0.63
C ILE A 240 0.34 12.09 -2.08
N LEU A 241 1.44 11.39 -2.39
CA LEU A 241 2.01 11.38 -3.73
C LEU A 241 1.11 10.66 -4.74
N TRP A 242 0.41 9.56 -4.36
CA TRP A 242 -0.58 8.90 -5.21
C TRP A 242 -1.71 9.82 -5.57
N GLU A 243 -2.26 10.55 -4.60
CA GLU A 243 -3.35 11.48 -4.86
C GLU A 243 -2.90 12.70 -5.66
N PHE A 244 -1.71 13.22 -5.40
CA PHE A 244 -1.12 14.31 -6.19
C PHE A 244 -0.92 13.90 -7.64
N GLU A 245 -0.32 12.76 -7.90
CA GLU A 245 -0.06 12.23 -9.23
C GLU A 245 -1.37 11.96 -9.98
N ASN A 246 -2.31 11.26 -9.34
CA ASN A 246 -3.64 11.00 -9.87
C ASN A 246 -4.36 12.27 -10.33
N PHE A 247 -4.27 13.33 -9.53
CA PHE A 247 -4.98 14.58 -9.80
C PHE A 247 -4.31 15.42 -10.91
N PHE A 248 -2.98 15.49 -10.93
CA PHE A 248 -2.24 16.40 -11.80
C PHE A 248 -1.57 15.74 -13.00
N LEU A 249 -1.07 14.52 -12.90
CA LEU A 249 -0.11 13.96 -13.83
C LEU A 249 -0.63 12.79 -14.67
N SER A 250 -1.87 12.34 -14.41
CA SER A 250 -2.48 11.23 -15.13
C SER A 250 -3.79 11.63 -15.81
N ILE A 251 -4.08 11.02 -16.98
CA ILE A 251 -5.40 11.15 -17.64
C ILE A 251 -6.35 10.07 -17.11
N PRO A 252 -5.99 8.77 -17.08
CA PRO A 252 -6.76 7.79 -16.34
C PRO A 252 -6.68 8.13 -14.85
N GLN A 253 -7.84 8.39 -14.25
CA GLN A 253 -7.91 8.83 -12.86
C GLN A 253 -8.84 7.94 -12.06
N TRP A 254 -8.53 7.77 -10.78
CA TRP A 254 -9.47 7.21 -9.83
C TRP A 254 -10.10 8.32 -8.98
N TYR A 255 -11.29 8.06 -8.49
CA TYR A 255 -12.02 8.90 -7.57
C TYR A 255 -12.73 8.04 -6.52
N TYR A 256 -13.13 8.63 -5.42
CA TYR A 256 -13.65 7.93 -4.26
C TYR A 256 -15.11 8.27 -3.98
N THR A 257 -15.85 7.26 -3.51
CA THR A 257 -17.24 7.35 -3.06
C THR A 257 -17.39 6.95 -1.59
N VAL A 258 -16.44 7.42 -0.75
CA VAL A 258 -16.45 7.11 0.68
C VAL A 258 -17.60 7.84 1.37
N PRO A 259 -18.47 7.14 2.14
CA PRO A 259 -19.69 7.74 2.68
C PRO A 259 -19.45 8.71 3.85
N ILE A 260 -18.35 8.56 4.60
CA ILE A 260 -18.05 9.39 5.76
C ILE A 260 -17.19 10.59 5.33
N LEU A 261 -17.71 11.82 5.52
CA LEU A 261 -17.03 13.07 5.15
C LEU A 261 -16.48 13.07 3.71
N GLY A 262 -17.13 12.35 2.80
CA GLY A 262 -16.70 12.19 1.41
C GLY A 262 -16.65 13.48 0.59
N HIS A 263 -17.29 14.57 1.08
CA HIS A 263 -17.27 15.90 0.48
C HIS A 263 -16.05 16.74 0.87
N ILE A 264 -15.33 16.39 1.93
CA ILE A 264 -14.11 17.08 2.37
C ILE A 264 -12.92 16.34 1.79
N LYS A 265 -12.39 16.85 0.68
CA LYS A 265 -11.34 16.20 -0.10
C LYS A 265 -10.06 17.04 -0.15
N ILE A 266 -8.94 16.33 -0.21
CA ILE A 266 -7.66 16.86 -0.70
C ILE A 266 -7.36 16.04 -1.96
N PHE A 267 -7.23 16.71 -3.11
CA PHE A 267 -7.28 16.07 -4.43
C PHE A 267 -8.60 15.30 -4.62
N GLU A 268 -8.54 14.02 -4.99
CA GLU A 268 -9.74 13.18 -5.11
C GLU A 268 -10.08 12.41 -3.81
N MET A 269 -9.13 12.30 -2.88
CA MET A 269 -9.25 11.53 -1.65
C MET A 269 -9.99 12.31 -0.56
N PRO A 270 -11.07 11.77 0.03
CA PRO A 270 -11.62 12.28 1.29
C PRO A 270 -10.54 12.30 2.38
N VAL A 271 -10.52 13.36 3.21
CA VAL A 271 -9.46 13.57 4.21
C VAL A 271 -9.28 12.36 5.13
N LEU A 272 -10.37 11.71 5.55
CA LEU A 272 -10.29 10.49 6.36
C LEU A 272 -9.70 9.30 5.59
N GLY A 273 -9.80 9.29 4.27
CA GLY A 273 -9.24 8.24 3.43
C GLY A 273 -7.71 8.14 3.51
N TYR A 274 -7.03 9.26 3.77
CA TYR A 274 -5.58 9.25 3.97
C TYR A 274 -5.13 8.38 5.15
N LEU A 275 -5.96 8.22 6.17
CA LEU A 275 -5.67 7.32 7.29
C LEU A 275 -5.64 5.85 6.85
N GLY A 276 -6.30 5.50 5.75
CA GLY A 276 -6.28 4.16 5.16
C GLY A 276 -4.91 3.76 4.59
N PHE A 277 -4.07 4.72 4.18
CA PHE A 277 -2.73 4.42 3.71
C PHE A 277 -1.80 3.89 4.79
N ILE A 278 -2.09 4.17 6.07
CA ILE A 278 -1.32 3.66 7.20
C ILE A 278 -1.43 2.13 7.29
N PRO A 279 -2.61 1.54 7.52
CA PRO A 279 -2.74 0.09 7.60
C PRO A 279 -2.45 -0.60 6.26
N PHE A 280 -2.74 0.03 5.13
CA PHE A 280 -2.38 -0.49 3.81
C PHE A 280 -0.88 -0.83 3.70
N VAL A 281 -0.01 0.05 4.18
CA VAL A 281 1.45 -0.20 4.15
C VAL A 281 1.86 -1.26 5.15
N TRP A 282 1.18 -1.37 6.30
CA TRP A 282 1.42 -2.49 7.22
C TRP A 282 1.06 -3.83 6.56
N GLU A 283 -0.04 -3.88 5.82
CA GLU A 283 -0.43 -5.08 5.07
C GLU A 283 0.59 -5.43 3.97
N ALA A 284 1.04 -4.43 3.21
CA ALA A 284 2.09 -4.62 2.21
C ALA A 284 3.38 -5.19 2.82
N PHE A 285 3.82 -4.66 3.96
CA PHE A 285 4.95 -5.17 4.72
C PHE A 285 4.72 -6.62 5.16
N CYS A 286 3.55 -6.94 5.71
CA CYS A 286 3.21 -8.29 6.18
C CYS A 286 3.18 -9.30 5.03
N VAL A 287 2.61 -8.94 3.89
CA VAL A 287 2.57 -9.79 2.69
C VAL A 287 3.99 -10.06 2.18
N VAL A 288 4.83 -9.04 2.04
CA VAL A 288 6.22 -9.25 1.61
C VAL A 288 7.00 -10.06 2.63
N SER A 289 6.82 -9.81 3.91
CA SER A 289 7.47 -10.60 4.97
C SER A 289 7.04 -12.07 4.91
N PHE A 290 5.79 -12.34 4.60
CA PHE A 290 5.26 -13.69 4.47
C PHE A 290 5.81 -14.42 3.24
N VAL A 291 5.80 -13.75 2.07
CA VAL A 291 6.15 -14.37 0.78
C VAL A 291 7.65 -14.29 0.50
N TYR A 292 8.30 -13.16 0.80
CA TYR A 292 9.67 -12.85 0.41
C TYR A 292 10.44 -12.12 1.51
N LYS A 293 10.57 -12.77 2.68
CA LYS A 293 11.20 -12.20 3.89
C LYS A 293 12.57 -11.57 3.64
N ASP A 294 13.37 -12.12 2.71
CA ASP A 294 14.73 -11.65 2.44
C ASP A 294 14.78 -10.20 1.91
N ALA A 295 13.69 -9.72 1.31
CA ALA A 295 13.60 -8.31 0.93
C ALA A 295 13.47 -7.42 2.18
N ILE A 296 12.65 -7.84 3.16
CA ILE A 296 12.47 -7.10 4.42
C ILE A 296 13.72 -7.17 5.28
N VAL A 297 14.35 -8.34 5.40
CA VAL A 297 15.61 -8.50 6.15
C VAL A 297 16.69 -7.56 5.60
N GLN A 298 16.86 -7.50 4.27
CA GLN A 298 17.81 -6.59 3.64
C GLN A 298 17.54 -5.11 3.97
N ILE A 299 16.26 -4.70 4.05
CA ILE A 299 15.90 -3.33 4.42
C ILE A 299 16.24 -3.08 5.88
N GLN A 300 16.00 -4.06 6.75
CA GLN A 300 16.12 -3.92 8.21
C GLN A 300 17.52 -4.09 8.76
N GLU A 301 18.50 -4.54 7.96
CA GLU A 301 19.91 -4.66 8.40
C GLU A 301 20.50 -3.37 9.01
N TRP A 302 19.78 -2.25 8.95
CA TRP A 302 20.13 -0.96 9.53
C TRP A 302 19.43 -0.66 10.86
N LEU A 303 18.54 -1.54 11.31
CA LEU A 303 17.90 -1.44 12.62
C LEU A 303 18.65 -2.22 13.71
N LEU A 304 19.57 -3.07 13.30
CA LEU A 304 20.43 -3.89 14.14
C LEU A 304 21.82 -3.27 14.26
#